data_01f2b47ca95603268e0135b4b375ec10
#
_entry.id   01f2b47ca95603268e0135b4b375ec10
#
_cell.length_a   1.000
_cell.length_b   1.000
_cell.length_c   1.000
_cell.angle_alpha   90.00
_cell.angle_beta   90.00
_cell.angle_gamma   90.00
#
_symmetry.space_group_name_H-M   'P 1'
#
loop_
_entity.id
_entity.type
_entity.pdbx_description
1 polymer ?
#
loop_
_entity_poly.entity_id
_entity_poly.type
_entity_poly.pdbx_seq_one_letter_code
_entity_poly.pdbx_strand_id
1 'polypeptide(L)'
;MTNIQSYFKSARLIYSLVRYNKNKYSSIKIYNSKYIGFLNSKIPLKILEPKKNTDKVFILYPGASPFAEEHPKMLMLGHILANHGFKVYIPRIPPLKKLEVTEENINWFLYFYKWLIEIEKVKAEKIIMTGISYGGGLMLKMLINNINTIPMPKSIMTFGTYSDAKSLFNFLLNGKLVVNDKEFIIEPNEWGLI
;
A
#
# COMPACT_ATOMS: atom_id res chain seq x y z
N MET A 1 -24.76 -0.01 -10.46
CA MET A 1 -24.35 -1.44 -10.29
C MET A 1 -25.16 -2.04 -9.18
N THR A 2 -25.86 -3.13 -9.44
CA THR A 2 -26.63 -3.83 -8.40
C THR A 2 -25.69 -4.37 -7.31
N ASN A 3 -26.12 -4.36 -6.06
CA ASN A 3 -25.34 -4.89 -4.90
C ASN A 3 -24.80 -6.30 -5.18
N ILE A 4 -25.55 -7.15 -5.85
CA ILE A 4 -25.19 -8.53 -6.20
C ILE A 4 -23.88 -8.62 -7.01
N GLN A 5 -23.70 -7.76 -8.03
CA GLN A 5 -22.46 -7.78 -8.83
C GLN A 5 -21.21 -7.39 -8.01
N SER A 6 -21.39 -6.50 -7.03
CA SER A 6 -20.31 -6.12 -6.12
C SER A 6 -19.90 -7.29 -5.22
N TYR A 7 -20.85 -8.03 -4.67
CA TYR A 7 -20.57 -9.24 -3.88
C TYR A 7 -19.82 -10.31 -4.67
N PHE A 8 -20.24 -10.60 -5.91
CA PHE A 8 -19.52 -11.55 -6.76
C PHE A 8 -18.08 -11.13 -7.06
N LYS A 9 -17.84 -9.83 -7.31
CA LYS A 9 -16.48 -9.32 -7.53
C LYS A 9 -15.62 -9.43 -6.28
N SER A 10 -16.18 -9.11 -5.11
CA SER A 10 -15.47 -9.22 -3.82
C SER A 10 -15.16 -10.68 -3.49
N ALA A 11 -16.11 -11.59 -3.64
CA ALA A 11 -15.91 -13.03 -3.43
C ALA A 11 -14.83 -13.59 -4.35
N ARG A 12 -14.83 -13.18 -5.64
CA ARG A 12 -13.80 -13.58 -6.61
C ARG A 12 -12.42 -13.05 -6.21
N LEU A 13 -12.32 -11.82 -5.68
CA LEU A 13 -11.07 -11.25 -5.20
C LEU A 13 -10.53 -12.05 -4.01
N ILE A 14 -11.39 -12.33 -3.02
CA ILE A 14 -11.04 -13.14 -1.83
C ILE A 14 -10.59 -14.54 -2.26
N TYR A 15 -11.33 -15.19 -3.15
CA TYR A 15 -10.94 -16.49 -3.69
C TYR A 15 -9.56 -16.45 -4.37
N SER A 16 -9.27 -15.37 -5.11
CA SER A 16 -7.97 -15.18 -5.77
C SER A 16 -6.82 -15.01 -4.77
N LEU A 17 -7.07 -14.42 -3.60
CA LEU A 17 -6.10 -14.28 -2.51
C LEU A 17 -5.79 -15.65 -1.87
N VAL A 18 -6.83 -16.44 -1.59
CA VAL A 18 -6.69 -17.76 -0.94
C VAL A 18 -6.04 -18.80 -1.89
N ARG A 19 -6.35 -18.72 -3.17
CA ARG A 19 -5.90 -19.68 -4.20
C ARG A 19 -4.84 -19.11 -5.13
N TYR A 20 -3.99 -18.20 -4.62
CA TYR A 20 -2.94 -17.62 -5.43
C TYR A 20 -1.96 -18.70 -5.95
N ASN A 21 -1.76 -18.69 -7.27
CA ASN A 21 -0.73 -19.47 -7.92
C ASN A 21 -0.04 -18.58 -8.96
N LYS A 22 1.25 -18.35 -8.81
CA LYS A 22 2.05 -17.44 -9.64
C LYS A 22 1.91 -17.77 -11.14
N ASN A 23 1.88 -19.04 -11.50
CA ASN A 23 1.79 -19.47 -12.90
C ASN A 23 0.47 -19.05 -13.57
N LYS A 24 -0.62 -18.95 -12.80
CA LYS A 24 -1.91 -18.47 -13.28
C LYS A 24 -1.90 -17.00 -13.68
N TYR A 25 -0.97 -16.22 -13.17
CA TYR A 25 -0.84 -14.78 -13.39
C TYR A 25 0.32 -14.43 -14.34
N SER A 26 0.92 -15.41 -15.02
CA SER A 26 2.04 -15.23 -15.96
C SER A 26 1.75 -14.25 -17.09
N SER A 27 0.48 -14.03 -17.40
CA SER A 27 0.03 -13.07 -18.43
C SER A 27 -0.04 -11.62 -17.98
N ILE A 28 0.15 -11.34 -16.69
CA ILE A 28 0.24 -9.98 -16.17
C ILE A 28 1.66 -9.46 -16.42
N LYS A 29 1.76 -8.37 -17.14
CA LYS A 29 3.05 -7.73 -17.42
C LYS A 29 3.52 -6.94 -16.22
N ILE A 30 4.77 -7.16 -15.82
CA ILE A 30 5.44 -6.39 -14.77
C ILE A 30 6.53 -5.56 -15.41
N TYR A 31 6.50 -4.26 -15.15
CA TYR A 31 7.51 -3.33 -15.59
C TYR A 31 8.32 -2.83 -14.40
N ASN A 32 9.64 -2.81 -14.57
CA ASN A 32 10.54 -2.07 -13.70
C ASN A 32 10.65 -0.66 -14.25
N SER A 33 10.15 0.31 -13.52
CA SER A 33 10.16 1.73 -13.89
C SER A 33 10.82 2.56 -12.80
N LYS A 34 10.77 3.87 -12.94
CA LYS A 34 11.26 4.83 -11.95
C LYS A 34 10.31 6.01 -11.89
N TYR A 35 10.17 6.60 -10.71
CA TYR A 35 9.52 7.89 -10.53
C TYR A 35 10.52 8.92 -9.98
N ILE A 36 10.18 10.18 -10.09
CA ILE A 36 10.96 11.26 -9.47
C ILE A 36 10.47 11.39 -8.03
N GLY A 37 11.31 11.01 -7.10
CA GLY A 37 11.03 11.05 -5.68
C GLY A 37 11.53 12.32 -5.01
N PHE A 38 11.55 12.29 -3.69
CA PHE A 38 12.13 13.34 -2.87
C PHE A 38 13.59 13.61 -3.27
N LEU A 39 14.02 14.88 -3.20
CA LEU A 39 15.33 15.35 -3.64
C LEU A 39 15.63 15.11 -5.15
N ASN A 40 14.58 15.10 -5.98
CA ASN A 40 14.71 14.92 -7.44
C ASN A 40 15.42 13.60 -7.84
N SER A 41 15.37 12.60 -6.99
CA SER A 41 16.02 11.30 -7.21
C SER A 41 15.16 10.35 -8.03
N LYS A 42 15.78 9.53 -8.89
CA LYS A 42 15.09 8.48 -9.67
C LYS A 42 14.92 7.24 -8.81
N ILE A 43 13.70 7.02 -8.33
CA ILE A 43 13.37 5.94 -7.40
C ILE A 43 12.69 4.78 -8.14
N PRO A 44 13.07 3.52 -7.84
CA PRO A 44 12.45 2.33 -8.43
C PRO A 44 10.95 2.24 -8.16
N LEU A 45 10.25 1.73 -9.15
CA LEU A 45 8.82 1.55 -9.18
C LEU A 45 8.47 0.26 -9.92
N LYS A 46 7.63 -0.58 -9.33
CA LYS A 46 7.01 -1.71 -10.04
C LYS A 46 5.64 -1.29 -10.55
N ILE A 47 5.37 -1.60 -11.82
CA ILE A 47 4.07 -1.37 -12.44
C ILE A 47 3.56 -2.72 -12.94
N LEU A 48 2.34 -3.10 -12.53
CA LEU A 48 1.68 -4.28 -13.02
C LEU A 48 0.47 -3.84 -13.86
N GLU A 49 0.46 -4.28 -15.12
CA GLU A 49 -0.60 -3.89 -16.06
C GLU A 49 -1.61 -5.02 -16.27
N PRO A 50 -2.91 -4.71 -16.23
CA PRO A 50 -3.95 -5.66 -16.56
C PRO A 50 -3.92 -6.00 -18.05
N LYS A 51 -4.50 -7.15 -18.43
CA LYS A 51 -4.61 -7.58 -19.84
C LYS A 51 -5.37 -6.58 -20.72
N LYS A 52 -6.35 -5.90 -20.16
CA LYS A 52 -7.16 -4.87 -20.84
C LYS A 52 -6.79 -3.52 -20.31
N ASN A 53 -6.63 -2.57 -21.21
CA ASN A 53 -6.37 -1.19 -20.81
C ASN A 53 -7.45 -0.66 -19.84
N THR A 54 -7.02 0.10 -18.85
CA THR A 54 -7.88 0.60 -17.77
C THR A 54 -7.39 1.95 -17.26
N ASP A 55 -8.33 2.77 -16.81
CA ASP A 55 -8.06 4.01 -16.10
C ASP A 55 -8.11 3.85 -14.56
N LYS A 56 -8.42 2.61 -14.08
CA LYS A 56 -8.49 2.29 -12.66
C LYS A 56 -7.12 1.96 -12.11
N VAL A 57 -6.69 2.70 -11.14
CA VAL A 57 -5.35 2.61 -10.56
C VAL A 57 -5.41 2.14 -9.11
N PHE A 58 -4.50 1.26 -8.77
CA PHE A 58 -4.20 0.87 -7.39
C PHE A 58 -2.79 1.30 -7.03
N ILE A 59 -2.62 2.03 -5.94
CA ILE A 59 -1.31 2.29 -5.32
C ILE A 59 -1.17 1.34 -4.13
N LEU A 60 -0.11 0.55 -4.10
CA LEU A 60 0.25 -0.29 -2.97
C LEU A 60 1.51 0.27 -2.30
N TYR A 61 1.35 1.06 -1.25
CA TYR A 61 2.47 1.52 -0.45
C TYR A 61 2.97 0.38 0.47
N PRO A 62 4.25 0.03 0.39
CA PRO A 62 4.82 -1.00 1.25
C PRO A 62 4.91 -0.54 2.71
N GLY A 63 4.94 -1.49 3.63
CA GLY A 63 5.38 -1.29 5.00
C GLY A 63 6.89 -1.15 5.10
N ALA A 64 7.39 -1.01 6.33
CA ALA A 64 8.82 -1.09 6.60
C ALA A 64 9.31 -2.53 6.31
N SER A 65 10.15 -2.67 5.29
CA SER A 65 10.66 -3.97 4.87
C SER A 65 11.89 -3.82 3.97
N PRO A 66 12.95 -4.61 4.18
CA PRO A 66 14.12 -4.63 3.29
C PRO A 66 13.79 -5.00 1.85
N PHE A 67 12.67 -5.68 1.62
CA PHE A 67 12.21 -6.06 0.27
C PHE A 67 11.46 -4.93 -0.42
N ALA A 68 10.85 -3.99 0.32
CA ALA A 68 10.07 -2.86 -0.20
C ALA A 68 9.08 -3.28 -1.32
N GLU A 69 9.20 -2.67 -2.52
CA GLU A 69 8.35 -2.96 -3.71
C GLU A 69 8.56 -4.37 -4.29
N GLU A 70 9.62 -5.06 -3.87
CA GLU A 70 9.94 -6.42 -4.31
C GLU A 70 9.43 -7.50 -3.36
N HIS A 71 8.75 -7.08 -2.29
CA HIS A 71 8.23 -8.02 -1.30
C HIS A 71 7.25 -9.02 -1.95
N PRO A 72 7.46 -10.36 -1.78
CA PRO A 72 6.68 -11.38 -2.49
C PRO A 72 5.16 -11.24 -2.31
N LYS A 73 4.69 -10.90 -1.09
CA LYS A 73 3.26 -10.69 -0.81
C LYS A 73 2.70 -9.42 -1.47
N MET A 74 3.53 -8.37 -1.64
CA MET A 74 3.14 -7.17 -2.38
C MET A 74 2.97 -7.47 -3.86
N LEU A 75 3.92 -8.19 -4.45
CA LEU A 75 3.83 -8.64 -5.84
C LEU A 75 2.64 -9.59 -6.06
N MET A 76 2.38 -10.50 -5.13
CA MET A 76 1.21 -11.36 -5.14
C MET A 76 -0.09 -10.54 -5.19
N LEU A 77 -0.25 -9.59 -4.28
CA LEU A 77 -1.42 -8.72 -4.25
C LEU A 77 -1.53 -7.89 -5.54
N GLY A 78 -0.41 -7.34 -6.01
CA GLY A 78 -0.35 -6.61 -7.27
C GLY A 78 -0.82 -7.46 -8.47
N HIS A 79 -0.37 -8.70 -8.59
CA HIS A 79 -0.83 -9.62 -9.63
C HIS A 79 -2.34 -9.88 -9.58
N ILE A 80 -2.86 -10.12 -8.37
CA ILE A 80 -4.29 -10.35 -8.18
C ILE A 80 -5.09 -9.13 -8.61
N LEU A 81 -4.72 -7.95 -8.16
CA LEU A 81 -5.40 -6.70 -8.51
C LEU A 81 -5.32 -6.41 -10.01
N ALA A 82 -4.16 -6.62 -10.64
CA ALA A 82 -4.01 -6.47 -12.08
C ALA A 82 -4.89 -7.46 -12.85
N ASN A 83 -5.01 -8.70 -12.40
CA ASN A 83 -5.93 -9.69 -12.99
C ASN A 83 -7.41 -9.30 -12.82
N HIS A 84 -7.73 -8.48 -11.81
CA HIS A 84 -9.05 -7.90 -11.60
C HIS A 84 -9.29 -6.57 -12.32
N GLY A 85 -8.35 -6.17 -13.19
CA GLY A 85 -8.52 -5.03 -14.09
C GLY A 85 -8.05 -3.69 -13.54
N PHE A 86 -7.12 -3.67 -12.59
CA PHE A 86 -6.48 -2.48 -12.10
C PHE A 86 -5.05 -2.36 -12.65
N LYS A 87 -4.62 -1.17 -13.03
CA LYS A 87 -3.19 -0.86 -13.16
C LYS A 87 -2.63 -0.63 -11.77
N VAL A 88 -1.58 -1.37 -11.40
CA VAL A 88 -1.06 -1.37 -10.02
C VAL A 88 0.33 -0.75 -10.00
N TYR A 89 0.53 0.21 -9.11
CA TYR A 89 1.80 0.85 -8.84
C TYR A 89 2.28 0.47 -7.45
N ILE A 90 3.51 -0.02 -7.35
CA ILE A 90 4.17 -0.35 -6.07
C ILE A 90 5.47 0.47 -6.00
N PRO A 91 5.44 1.67 -5.39
CA PRO A 91 6.62 2.52 -5.31
C PRO A 91 7.59 2.00 -4.25
N ARG A 92 8.89 2.11 -4.51
CA ARG A 92 9.89 2.04 -3.45
C ARG A 92 9.80 3.30 -2.61
N ILE A 93 9.79 3.14 -1.30
CA ILE A 93 9.96 4.22 -0.33
C ILE A 93 11.32 3.98 0.33
N PRO A 94 12.40 4.68 -0.09
CA PRO A 94 13.77 4.35 0.28
C PRO A 94 14.02 4.24 1.79
N PRO A 95 13.52 5.15 2.64
CA PRO A 95 13.71 5.01 4.08
C PRO A 95 13.08 3.74 4.64
N LEU A 96 11.87 3.35 4.17
CA LEU A 96 11.21 2.14 4.65
C LEU A 96 11.97 0.86 4.24
N LYS A 97 12.67 0.89 3.10
CA LYS A 97 13.55 -0.22 2.68
C LYS A 97 14.74 -0.37 3.61
N LYS A 98 15.22 0.72 4.20
CA LYS A 98 16.31 0.74 5.17
C LYS A 98 15.85 0.56 6.62
N LEU A 99 14.54 0.39 6.84
CA LEU A 99 13.90 0.34 8.15
C LEU A 99 14.07 1.65 8.96
N GLU A 100 14.27 2.77 8.26
CA GLU A 100 14.35 4.11 8.86
C GLU A 100 12.93 4.62 9.14
N VAL A 101 12.63 4.85 10.41
CA VAL A 101 11.30 5.28 10.88
C VAL A 101 11.38 6.73 11.34
N THR A 102 11.09 7.66 10.41
CA THR A 102 11.08 9.11 10.69
C THR A 102 9.81 9.77 10.15
N GLU A 103 9.43 10.92 10.69
CA GLU A 103 8.28 11.68 10.16
C GLU A 103 8.51 12.22 8.75
N GLU A 104 9.75 12.48 8.38
CA GLU A 104 10.14 12.94 7.04
C GLU A 104 9.77 11.92 5.95
N ASN A 105 9.58 10.66 6.32
CA ASN A 105 9.15 9.61 5.41
C ASN A 105 7.81 9.92 4.72
N ILE A 106 6.97 10.77 5.31
CA ILE A 106 5.71 11.23 4.74
C ILE A 106 5.92 11.90 3.37
N ASN A 107 7.02 12.64 3.21
CA ASN A 107 7.33 13.36 1.99
C ASN A 107 7.52 12.41 0.80
N TRP A 108 8.07 11.22 1.01
CA TRP A 108 8.25 10.22 -0.06
C TRP A 108 6.92 9.74 -0.64
N PHE A 109 5.90 9.57 0.22
CA PHE A 109 4.54 9.21 -0.21
C PHE A 109 3.90 10.34 -1.01
N LEU A 110 4.06 11.57 -0.55
CA LEU A 110 3.52 12.76 -1.21
C LEU A 110 4.15 12.95 -2.59
N TYR A 111 5.48 12.83 -2.72
CA TYR A 111 6.17 12.97 -4.00
C TYR A 111 5.71 11.92 -5.01
N PHE A 112 5.58 10.67 -4.60
CA PHE A 112 5.07 9.64 -5.50
C PHE A 112 3.64 9.93 -5.94
N TYR A 113 2.77 10.33 -5.01
CA TYR A 113 1.37 10.64 -5.32
C TYR A 113 1.26 11.83 -6.30
N LYS A 114 2.00 12.91 -6.05
CA LYS A 114 2.07 14.05 -6.96
C LYS A 114 2.61 13.66 -8.32
N TRP A 115 3.69 12.90 -8.38
CA TRP A 115 4.24 12.40 -9.63
C TRP A 115 3.19 11.62 -10.44
N LEU A 116 2.43 10.77 -9.79
CA LEU A 116 1.38 9.99 -10.45
C LEU A 116 0.28 10.86 -11.05
N ILE A 117 -0.13 11.91 -10.34
CA ILE A 117 -1.17 12.84 -10.79
C ILE A 117 -0.64 13.84 -11.83
N GLU A 118 0.52 14.44 -11.58
CA GLU A 118 1.04 15.56 -12.35
C GLU A 118 1.81 15.11 -13.59
N ILE A 119 2.55 14.02 -13.52
CA ILE A 119 3.40 13.50 -14.60
C ILE A 119 2.69 12.39 -15.38
N GLU A 120 2.22 11.35 -14.69
CA GLU A 120 1.49 10.24 -15.31
C GLU A 120 0.05 10.60 -15.67
N LYS A 121 -0.44 11.80 -15.25
CA LYS A 121 -1.79 12.32 -15.55
C LYS A 121 -2.92 11.40 -15.08
N VAL A 122 -2.69 10.63 -14.03
CA VAL A 122 -3.73 9.78 -13.43
C VAL A 122 -4.70 10.64 -12.65
N LYS A 123 -5.99 10.51 -12.93
CA LYS A 123 -7.04 11.23 -12.22
C LYS A 123 -7.24 10.67 -10.81
N ALA A 124 -7.27 11.53 -9.81
CA ALA A 124 -7.38 11.13 -8.39
C ALA A 124 -8.62 10.27 -8.11
N GLU A 125 -9.76 10.59 -8.73
CA GLU A 125 -11.02 9.83 -8.61
C GLU A 125 -10.96 8.42 -9.22
N LYS A 126 -9.87 8.05 -9.85
CA LYS A 126 -9.61 6.69 -10.37
C LYS A 126 -8.63 5.90 -9.49
N ILE A 127 -8.04 6.55 -8.49
CA ILE A 127 -7.02 5.96 -7.62
C ILE A 127 -7.66 5.33 -6.39
N ILE A 128 -7.34 4.07 -6.14
CA ILE A 128 -7.50 3.42 -4.84
C ILE A 128 -6.10 3.36 -4.21
N MET A 129 -5.95 3.96 -3.04
CA MET A 129 -4.68 4.03 -2.33
C MET A 129 -4.66 3.04 -1.17
N THR A 130 -3.67 2.18 -1.13
CA THR A 130 -3.53 1.18 -0.07
C THR A 130 -2.17 1.30 0.60
N GLY A 131 -2.18 1.31 1.92
CA GLY A 131 -0.97 1.28 2.73
C GLY A 131 -0.92 0.06 3.65
N ILE A 132 0.23 -0.60 3.71
CA ILE A 132 0.44 -1.80 4.51
C ILE A 132 1.26 -1.46 5.75
N SER A 133 0.82 -1.94 6.93
CA SER A 133 1.54 -1.81 8.19
C SER A 133 1.97 -0.35 8.46
N TYR A 134 3.24 -0.12 8.77
CA TYR A 134 3.80 1.21 9.00
C TYR A 134 3.57 2.17 7.81
N GLY A 135 3.68 1.68 6.58
CA GLY A 135 3.37 2.47 5.39
C GLY A 135 1.93 2.96 5.32
N GLY A 136 0.98 2.22 5.90
CA GLY A 136 -0.41 2.66 6.01
C GLY A 136 -0.57 3.88 6.91
N GLY A 137 0.11 3.92 8.05
CA GLY A 137 0.10 5.07 8.96
C GLY A 137 0.67 6.32 8.32
N LEU A 138 1.82 6.20 7.64
CA LEU A 138 2.44 7.31 6.92
C LEU A 138 1.57 7.82 5.75
N MET A 139 0.94 6.90 5.02
CA MET A 139 -0.01 7.24 3.96
C MET A 139 -1.18 8.06 4.50
N LEU A 140 -1.78 7.65 5.62
CA LEU A 140 -2.88 8.39 6.25
C LEU A 140 -2.43 9.77 6.72
N LYS A 141 -1.27 9.87 7.40
CA LYS A 141 -0.68 11.15 7.81
C LYS A 141 -0.42 12.06 6.60
N MET A 142 0.12 11.52 5.51
CA MET A 142 0.34 12.26 4.27
C MET A 142 -0.96 12.85 3.74
N LEU A 143 -2.04 12.08 3.68
CA LEU A 143 -3.33 12.55 3.20
C LEU A 143 -3.94 13.61 4.12
N ILE A 144 -3.89 13.40 5.44
CA ILE A 144 -4.41 14.36 6.44
C ILE A 144 -3.66 15.70 6.34
N ASN A 145 -2.32 15.66 6.31
CA ASN A 145 -1.49 16.85 6.24
C ASN A 145 -1.67 17.65 4.94
N ASN A 146 -2.18 17.02 3.90
CA ASN A 146 -2.32 17.62 2.57
C ASN A 146 -3.78 17.67 2.06
N ILE A 147 -4.77 17.50 2.93
CA ILE A 147 -6.19 17.36 2.55
C ILE A 147 -6.72 18.52 1.70
N ASN A 148 -6.20 19.72 1.90
CA ASN A 148 -6.61 20.93 1.16
C ASN A 148 -5.64 21.29 0.00
N THR A 149 -4.57 20.54 -0.20
CA THR A 149 -3.49 20.92 -1.15
C THR A 149 -3.32 19.91 -2.28
N ILE A 150 -3.85 18.70 -2.14
CA ILE A 150 -3.82 17.67 -3.18
C ILE A 150 -5.23 17.11 -3.42
N PRO A 151 -5.56 16.70 -4.65
CA PRO A 151 -6.81 16.00 -4.90
C PRO A 151 -6.82 14.65 -4.17
N MET A 152 -7.95 14.33 -3.50
CA MET A 152 -8.06 13.09 -2.73
C MET A 152 -8.30 11.88 -3.63
N PRO A 153 -7.72 10.70 -3.29
CA PRO A 153 -7.99 9.47 -4.01
C PRO A 153 -9.46 9.06 -3.84
N LYS A 154 -9.96 8.26 -4.78
CA LYS A 154 -11.33 7.73 -4.76
C LYS A 154 -11.64 6.92 -3.50
N SER A 155 -10.68 6.15 -3.04
CA SER A 155 -10.81 5.29 -1.86
C SER A 155 -9.46 5.08 -1.20
N ILE A 156 -9.49 4.90 0.10
CA ILE A 156 -8.32 4.62 0.93
C ILE A 156 -8.56 3.27 1.62
N MET A 157 -7.55 2.45 1.67
CA MET A 157 -7.56 1.18 2.38
C MET A 157 -6.25 0.99 3.13
N THR A 158 -6.31 0.55 4.37
CA THR A 158 -5.12 0.21 5.15
C THR A 158 -5.22 -1.22 5.63
N PHE A 159 -4.09 -1.89 5.77
CA PHE A 159 -4.02 -3.24 6.26
C PHE A 159 -2.91 -3.39 7.30
N GLY A 160 -3.28 -3.84 8.50
CA GLY A 160 -2.36 -4.00 9.63
C GLY A 160 -1.71 -2.68 10.08
N THR A 161 -2.43 -1.57 9.91
CA THR A 161 -1.95 -0.22 10.23
C THR A 161 -2.29 0.14 11.68
N TYR A 162 -1.40 0.88 12.31
CA TYR A 162 -1.62 1.42 13.64
C TYR A 162 -2.34 2.79 13.58
N SER A 163 -3.11 3.09 14.62
CA SER A 163 -3.70 4.41 14.82
C SER A 163 -2.79 5.35 15.61
N ASP A 164 -2.01 4.77 16.53
CA ASP A 164 -1.09 5.49 17.40
C ASP A 164 0.23 4.71 17.55
N ALA A 165 1.36 5.38 17.31
CA ALA A 165 2.68 4.75 17.34
C ALA A 165 3.06 4.27 18.75
N LYS A 166 2.67 4.99 19.80
CA LYS A 166 2.98 4.63 21.18
C LYS A 166 2.28 3.31 21.57
N SER A 167 0.99 3.19 21.24
CA SER A 167 0.23 1.95 21.44
C SER A 167 0.82 0.79 20.65
N LEU A 168 1.24 1.03 19.39
CA LEU A 168 1.90 0.03 18.57
C LEU A 168 3.18 -0.48 19.23
N PHE A 169 4.08 0.41 19.67
CA PHE A 169 5.32 0.01 20.31
C PHE A 169 5.10 -0.70 21.64
N ASN A 170 4.14 -0.24 22.44
CA ASN A 170 3.77 -0.94 23.67
C ASN A 170 3.29 -2.37 23.39
N PHE A 171 2.47 -2.53 22.36
CA PHE A 171 2.01 -3.87 21.94
C PHE A 171 3.17 -4.74 21.44
N LEU A 172 4.02 -4.22 20.57
CA LEU A 172 5.13 -4.97 19.99
C LEU A 172 6.19 -5.39 21.03
N LEU A 173 6.49 -4.50 21.99
CA LEU A 173 7.55 -4.74 22.98
C LEU A 173 7.06 -5.50 24.20
N ASN A 174 5.86 -5.21 24.66
CA ASN A 174 5.35 -5.68 25.95
C ASN A 174 4.10 -6.57 25.84
N GLY A 175 3.57 -6.75 24.62
CA GLY A 175 2.29 -7.46 24.42
C GLY A 175 1.07 -6.72 24.99
N LYS A 176 1.23 -5.45 25.38
CA LYS A 176 0.22 -4.68 26.09
C LYS A 176 -0.72 -3.98 25.10
N LEU A 177 -2.01 -4.34 25.19
CA LEU A 177 -3.08 -3.78 24.38
C LEU A 177 -4.16 -3.17 25.29
N VAL A 178 -4.55 -1.93 25.04
CA VAL A 178 -5.68 -1.29 25.75
C VAL A 178 -6.83 -1.09 24.77
N VAL A 179 -8.00 -1.68 25.11
CA VAL A 179 -9.23 -1.55 24.32
C VAL A 179 -10.38 -1.20 25.27
N ASN A 180 -11.03 -0.06 25.02
CA ASN A 180 -12.13 0.44 25.87
C ASN A 180 -11.76 0.46 27.36
N ASP A 181 -10.61 1.06 27.68
CA ASP A 181 -10.04 1.18 29.04
C ASP A 181 -9.71 -0.15 29.74
N LYS A 182 -9.80 -1.27 29.02
CA LYS A 182 -9.38 -2.59 29.51
C LYS A 182 -8.01 -2.94 28.95
N GLU A 183 -7.13 -3.34 29.85
CA GLU A 183 -5.79 -3.79 29.50
C GLU A 183 -5.79 -5.30 29.23
N PHE A 184 -5.19 -5.69 28.11
CA PHE A 184 -4.94 -7.08 27.74
C PHE A 184 -3.43 -7.26 27.57
N ILE A 185 -2.92 -8.39 28.07
CA ILE A 185 -1.54 -8.82 27.83
C ILE A 185 -1.61 -10.01 26.90
N ILE A 186 -0.98 -9.88 25.75
CA ILE A 186 -0.88 -10.91 24.71
C ILE A 186 0.59 -11.18 24.52
N GLU A 187 1.00 -12.45 24.40
CA GLU A 187 2.39 -12.76 24.11
C GLU A 187 2.86 -11.99 22.88
N PRO A 188 4.03 -11.29 22.97
CA PRO A 188 4.54 -10.56 21.81
C PRO A 188 4.73 -11.51 20.65
N ASN A 189 4.24 -11.10 19.48
CA ASN A 189 4.42 -11.87 18.27
C ASN A 189 5.91 -11.84 17.89
N GLU A 190 6.44 -12.93 17.32
CA GLU A 190 7.81 -13.04 16.81
C GLU A 190 8.26 -11.84 15.95
N TRP A 191 7.33 -11.18 15.28
CA TRP A 191 7.57 -9.96 14.49
C TRP A 191 7.86 -8.70 15.32
N GLY A 192 7.58 -8.70 16.61
CA GLY A 192 7.90 -7.58 17.52
C GLY A 192 9.29 -7.71 18.18
N LEU A 193 9.96 -8.82 17.96
CA LEU A 193 11.26 -9.14 18.56
C LEU A 193 12.46 -8.97 17.61
N ILE A 194 12.25 -8.40 16.41
CA ILE A 194 13.29 -8.18 15.39
C ILE A 194 13.78 -6.75 15.43
#